data_99aa906132fd747e2d05ce8663a147a1
#
_entry.id   99aa906132fd747e2d05ce8663a147a1
#
_cell.length_a   1.000
_cell.length_b   1.000
_cell.length_c   1.000
_cell.angle_alpha   90.00
_cell.angle_beta   90.00
_cell.angle_gamma   90.00
#
_symmetry.space_group_name_H-M   'P 1'
#
loop_
_entity.id
_entity.type
_entity.pdbx_description
1 polymer ?
#
loop_
_entity_poly.entity_id
_entity_poly.type
_entity_poly.pdbx_seq_one_letter_code
_entity_poly.pdbx_strand_id
1 'polypeptide(L)'
;MNTRTMTGAAYDDALRTFMLALYNYTAIGLAISGAVAYFTYASGAMTAMGPLMWLFVFAPLGMILYYSFAGRNWSFAATRTFYYVFTAVMGVSLSTIFAIYTAASIAQVFFITAATFAGASLYGYTTKKDLSGIGSFLIVGLIGIIIASIVNIFLQSSALQFAVSIIGVIIFTGLTAYDTQMAKSVFLTGRMGAEETAKFAIEMALNLYLNFINLFQMLLSLLGNRE
;
A
#
# COMPACT_ATOMS: atom_id res chain seq x y z
N MET A 1 2.68 27.95 -5.35
CA MET A 1 1.67 28.43 -6.30
C MET A 1 0.34 28.36 -5.59
N ASN A 2 -0.39 29.48 -5.51
CA ASN A 2 -1.55 29.60 -4.62
C ASN A 2 -2.80 29.11 -5.37
N THR A 3 -3.34 27.93 -5.03
CA THR A 3 -4.48 27.28 -5.72
C THR A 3 -5.79 28.08 -5.65
N ARG A 4 -5.89 29.08 -4.75
CA ARG A 4 -7.10 29.91 -4.56
C ARG A 4 -7.40 30.88 -5.72
N THR A 5 -6.46 31.09 -6.64
CA THR A 5 -6.59 32.08 -7.75
C THR A 5 -6.59 31.42 -9.14
N MET A 6 -6.63 30.08 -9.22
CA MET A 6 -6.64 29.38 -10.51
C MET A 6 -8.03 29.42 -11.16
N THR A 7 -8.07 29.54 -12.50
CA THR A 7 -9.28 29.25 -13.27
C THR A 7 -9.67 27.80 -13.17
N GLY A 8 -10.94 27.42 -13.31
CA GLY A 8 -11.40 26.04 -13.15
C GLY A 8 -10.57 25.02 -13.93
N ALA A 9 -10.22 25.32 -15.20
CA ALA A 9 -9.41 24.44 -16.04
C ALA A 9 -7.97 24.23 -15.50
N ALA A 10 -7.31 25.28 -15.02
CA ALA A 10 -5.97 25.19 -14.43
C ALA A 10 -5.98 24.41 -13.11
N TYR A 11 -7.09 24.43 -12.40
CA TYR A 11 -7.30 23.69 -11.17
C TYR A 11 -7.48 22.18 -11.42
N ASP A 12 -8.25 21.84 -12.46
CA ASP A 12 -8.44 20.45 -12.88
C ASP A 12 -7.12 19.82 -13.37
N ASP A 13 -6.30 20.60 -14.12
CA ASP A 13 -4.97 20.15 -14.55
C ASP A 13 -4.00 19.93 -13.37
N ALA A 14 -4.05 20.81 -12.37
CA ALA A 14 -3.23 20.66 -11.18
C ALA A 14 -3.63 19.42 -10.35
N LEU A 15 -4.93 19.16 -10.18
CA LEU A 15 -5.44 17.95 -9.53
C LEU A 15 -5.01 16.70 -10.30
N ARG A 16 -5.17 16.70 -11.62
CA ARG A 16 -4.75 15.60 -12.47
C ARG A 16 -3.25 15.31 -12.31
N THR A 17 -2.43 16.34 -12.32
CA THR A 17 -0.97 16.22 -12.15
C THR A 17 -0.63 15.60 -10.78
N PHE A 18 -1.28 16.07 -9.71
CA PHE A 18 -1.12 15.53 -8.36
C PHE A 18 -1.51 14.04 -8.30
N MET A 19 -2.69 13.68 -8.82
CA MET A 19 -3.16 12.29 -8.82
C MET A 19 -2.25 11.37 -9.66
N LEU A 20 -1.77 11.85 -10.81
CA LEU A 20 -0.81 11.11 -11.62
C LEU A 20 0.52 10.89 -10.89
N ALA A 21 1.03 11.90 -10.18
CA ALA A 21 2.24 11.75 -9.37
C ALA A 21 2.08 10.68 -8.28
N LEU A 22 0.96 10.71 -7.57
CA LEU A 22 0.60 9.73 -6.55
C LEU A 22 0.57 8.30 -7.10
N TYR A 23 -0.16 8.07 -8.20
CA TYR A 23 -0.23 6.74 -8.82
C TYR A 23 1.11 6.30 -9.43
N ASN A 24 1.89 7.22 -9.98
CA ASN A 24 3.24 6.90 -10.48
C ASN A 24 4.16 6.44 -9.35
N TYR A 25 4.17 7.13 -8.20
CA TYR A 25 4.92 6.67 -7.02
C TYR A 25 4.44 5.28 -6.59
N THR A 26 3.14 5.06 -6.48
CA THR A 26 2.57 3.76 -6.12
C THR A 26 3.04 2.66 -7.09
N ALA A 27 2.93 2.88 -8.40
CA ALA A 27 3.34 1.92 -9.42
C ALA A 27 4.84 1.64 -9.40
N ILE A 28 5.68 2.67 -9.24
CA ILE A 28 7.13 2.53 -9.11
C ILE A 28 7.48 1.72 -7.85
N GLY A 29 6.83 2.02 -6.72
CA GLY A 29 7.02 1.26 -5.48
C GLY A 29 6.69 -0.22 -5.63
N LEU A 30 5.57 -0.54 -6.28
CA LEU A 30 5.18 -1.92 -6.58
C LEU A 30 6.18 -2.61 -7.50
N ALA A 31 6.68 -1.91 -8.54
CA ALA A 31 7.69 -2.42 -9.45
C ALA A 31 9.02 -2.71 -8.74
N ILE A 32 9.47 -1.79 -7.86
CA ILE A 32 10.67 -1.99 -7.04
C ILE A 32 10.50 -3.22 -6.16
N SER A 33 9.39 -3.31 -5.42
CA SER A 33 9.14 -4.46 -4.52
C SER A 33 9.06 -5.78 -5.29
N GLY A 34 8.37 -5.81 -6.42
CA GLY A 34 8.27 -7.00 -7.26
C GLY A 34 9.63 -7.45 -7.80
N ALA A 35 10.44 -6.50 -8.32
CA ALA A 35 11.78 -6.78 -8.81
C ALA A 35 12.70 -7.29 -7.68
N VAL A 36 12.74 -6.58 -6.56
CA VAL A 36 13.56 -6.98 -5.39
C VAL A 36 13.14 -8.34 -4.87
N ALA A 37 11.83 -8.61 -4.75
CA ALA A 37 11.33 -9.90 -4.28
C ALA A 37 11.77 -11.05 -5.20
N TYR A 38 11.60 -10.86 -6.50
CA TYR A 38 12.04 -11.86 -7.50
C TYR A 38 13.54 -12.11 -7.45
N PHE A 39 14.36 -11.05 -7.48
CA PHE A 39 15.83 -11.21 -7.46
C PHE A 39 16.34 -11.78 -6.14
N THR A 40 15.75 -11.44 -4.99
CA THR A 40 16.10 -12.02 -3.69
C THR A 40 15.82 -13.52 -3.66
N TYR A 41 14.72 -13.96 -4.25
CA TYR A 41 14.38 -15.38 -4.36
C TYR A 41 15.30 -16.09 -5.39
N ALA A 42 15.38 -15.56 -6.61
CA ALA A 42 16.10 -16.19 -7.73
C ALA A 42 17.61 -16.31 -7.48
N SER A 43 18.22 -15.38 -6.75
CA SER A 43 19.65 -15.43 -6.37
C SER A 43 19.96 -16.39 -5.22
N GLY A 44 18.94 -16.96 -4.56
CA GLY A 44 19.14 -17.76 -3.34
C GLY A 44 19.50 -16.92 -2.09
N ALA A 45 19.48 -15.59 -2.20
CA ALA A 45 19.81 -14.71 -1.07
C ALA A 45 18.87 -14.95 0.12
N MET A 46 17.60 -15.28 -0.13
CA MET A 46 16.63 -15.60 0.92
C MET A 46 17.12 -16.76 1.81
N THR A 47 17.61 -17.86 1.19
CA THR A 47 18.12 -19.01 1.93
C THR A 47 19.49 -18.74 2.57
N ALA A 48 20.34 -17.95 1.91
CA ALA A 48 21.65 -17.54 2.43
C ALA A 48 21.54 -16.65 3.66
N MET A 49 20.50 -15.81 3.77
CA MET A 49 20.25 -14.98 4.94
C MET A 49 19.85 -15.81 6.19
N GLY A 50 19.29 -17.00 6.02
CA GLY A 50 18.88 -17.84 7.14
C GLY A 50 18.00 -17.10 8.16
N PRO A 51 18.34 -17.13 9.47
CA PRO A 51 17.56 -16.43 10.50
C PRO A 51 17.46 -14.90 10.32
N LEU A 52 18.40 -14.25 9.61
CA LEU A 52 18.33 -12.81 9.33
C LEU A 52 17.14 -12.44 8.46
N MET A 53 16.56 -13.40 7.74
CA MET A 53 15.35 -13.14 6.94
C MET A 53 14.19 -12.63 7.80
N TRP A 54 14.06 -13.07 9.04
CA TRP A 54 13.05 -12.58 9.97
C TRP A 54 13.17 -11.07 10.24
N LEU A 55 14.40 -10.54 10.25
CA LEU A 55 14.60 -9.10 10.36
C LEU A 55 13.94 -8.36 9.20
N PHE A 56 14.11 -8.86 7.96
CA PHE A 56 13.49 -8.24 6.79
C PHE A 56 11.97 -8.43 6.74
N VAL A 57 11.44 -9.54 7.28
CA VAL A 57 9.99 -9.77 7.38
C VAL A 57 9.34 -8.74 8.31
N PHE A 58 9.98 -8.38 9.41
CA PHE A 58 9.43 -7.42 10.37
C PHE A 58 9.91 -5.97 10.15
N ALA A 59 10.97 -5.74 9.37
CA ALA A 59 11.51 -4.42 9.10
C ALA A 59 10.48 -3.43 8.54
N PRO A 60 9.60 -3.80 7.57
CA PRO A 60 8.59 -2.88 7.07
C PRO A 60 7.66 -2.34 8.16
N LEU A 61 7.26 -3.19 9.11
CA LEU A 61 6.44 -2.76 10.25
C LEU A 61 7.20 -1.74 11.12
N GLY A 62 8.45 -2.03 11.47
CA GLY A 62 9.29 -1.10 12.22
C GLY A 62 9.50 0.22 11.49
N MET A 63 9.71 0.19 10.18
CA MET A 63 9.88 1.38 9.35
C MET A 63 8.61 2.25 9.31
N ILE A 64 7.43 1.66 9.17
CA ILE A 64 6.16 2.41 9.20
C ILE A 64 5.91 3.03 10.58
N LEU A 65 6.17 2.29 11.65
CA LEU A 65 6.06 2.83 13.01
C LEU A 65 7.04 4.02 13.19
N TYR A 66 8.29 3.85 12.79
CA TYR A 66 9.28 4.95 12.86
C TYR A 66 8.83 6.17 12.04
N TYR A 67 8.35 5.96 10.81
CA TYR A 67 7.84 7.03 9.96
C TYR A 67 6.64 7.75 10.59
N SER A 68 5.74 7.04 11.24
CA SER A 68 4.57 7.60 11.90
C SER A 68 4.94 8.60 13.02
N PHE A 69 6.06 8.37 13.71
CA PHE A 69 6.56 9.26 14.76
C PHE A 69 7.47 10.38 14.22
N ALA A 70 8.36 10.06 13.28
CA ALA A 70 9.43 10.96 12.84
C ALA A 70 9.12 11.69 11.53
N GLY A 71 8.33 11.08 10.64
CA GLY A 71 8.15 11.52 9.24
C GLY A 71 7.45 12.86 9.07
N ARG A 72 6.69 13.29 10.07
CA ARG A 72 5.91 14.55 9.99
C ARG A 72 6.78 15.77 9.63
N ASN A 73 8.00 15.85 10.18
CA ASN A 73 8.91 16.98 10.01
C ASN A 73 9.94 16.76 8.89
N TRP A 74 9.83 15.68 8.13
CA TRP A 74 10.78 15.39 7.08
C TRP A 74 10.58 16.27 5.85
N SER A 75 11.67 16.58 5.15
CA SER A 75 11.63 17.23 3.85
C SER A 75 11.05 16.26 2.78
N PHE A 76 10.63 16.84 1.66
CA PHE A 76 10.24 16.04 0.50
C PHE A 76 11.30 15.01 0.08
N ALA A 77 12.58 15.42 0.05
CA ALA A 77 13.68 14.53 -0.32
C ALA A 77 13.84 13.35 0.66
N ALA A 78 13.76 13.60 1.97
CA ALA A 78 13.83 12.56 2.99
C ALA A 78 12.65 11.58 2.88
N THR A 79 11.42 12.09 2.71
CA THR A 79 10.21 11.27 2.53
C THR A 79 10.31 10.39 1.28
N ARG A 80 10.81 10.95 0.17
CA ARG A 80 11.01 10.20 -1.08
C ARG A 80 12.06 9.11 -0.94
N THR A 81 13.19 9.40 -0.29
CA THR A 81 14.23 8.40 -0.03
C THR A 81 13.68 7.27 0.84
N PHE A 82 13.00 7.62 1.93
CA PHE A 82 12.35 6.64 2.79
C PHE A 82 11.40 5.75 2.01
N TYR A 83 10.55 6.32 1.15
CA TYR A 83 9.60 5.58 0.35
C TYR A 83 10.27 4.50 -0.51
N TYR A 84 11.35 4.86 -1.23
CA TYR A 84 12.04 3.89 -2.08
C TYR A 84 12.79 2.83 -1.27
N VAL A 85 13.43 3.21 -0.17
CA VAL A 85 14.07 2.24 0.73
C VAL A 85 13.02 1.30 1.33
N PHE A 86 11.88 1.83 1.75
CA PHE A 86 10.77 1.06 2.29
C PHE A 86 10.25 0.03 1.27
N THR A 87 10.01 0.43 0.02
CA THR A 87 9.52 -0.48 -1.02
C THR A 87 10.54 -1.55 -1.38
N ALA A 88 11.85 -1.25 -1.33
CA ALA A 88 12.91 -2.23 -1.51
C ALA A 88 12.96 -3.25 -0.36
N VAL A 89 12.91 -2.78 0.89
CA VAL A 89 12.87 -3.66 2.08
C VAL A 89 11.62 -4.53 2.09
N MET A 90 10.47 -3.95 1.73
CA MET A 90 9.23 -4.73 1.54
C MET A 90 9.40 -5.80 0.45
N GLY A 91 10.12 -5.51 -0.65
CA GLY A 91 10.44 -6.49 -1.67
C GLY A 91 11.23 -7.68 -1.12
N VAL A 92 12.25 -7.44 -0.28
CA VAL A 92 12.98 -8.52 0.40
C VAL A 92 12.02 -9.35 1.25
N SER A 93 11.15 -8.71 2.04
CA SER A 93 10.12 -9.40 2.85
C SER A 93 9.19 -10.27 1.99
N LEU A 94 8.74 -9.73 0.86
CA LEU A 94 7.82 -10.42 -0.07
C LEU A 94 8.49 -11.57 -0.84
N SER A 95 9.81 -11.70 -0.84
CA SER A 95 10.50 -12.81 -1.52
C SER A 95 10.07 -14.18 -0.97
N THR A 96 9.62 -14.25 0.29
CA THR A 96 9.07 -15.46 0.91
C THR A 96 7.84 -16.02 0.18
N ILE A 97 7.09 -15.17 -0.53
CA ILE A 97 5.91 -15.57 -1.30
C ILE A 97 6.29 -16.54 -2.42
N PHE A 98 7.46 -16.32 -3.06
CA PHE A 98 7.96 -17.19 -4.13
C PHE A 98 8.39 -18.59 -3.64
N ALA A 99 8.61 -18.77 -2.35
CA ALA A 99 8.90 -20.07 -1.74
C ALA A 99 7.63 -20.83 -1.32
N ILE A 100 6.46 -20.19 -1.37
CA ILE A 100 5.20 -20.77 -0.89
C ILE A 100 4.21 -20.98 -2.03
N TYR A 101 4.22 -20.09 -3.03
CA TYR A 101 3.23 -20.07 -4.10
C TYR A 101 3.87 -20.18 -5.47
N THR A 102 3.19 -20.86 -6.39
CA THR A 102 3.66 -20.97 -7.77
C THR A 102 3.75 -19.60 -8.46
N ALA A 103 4.73 -19.41 -9.31
CA ALA A 103 4.92 -18.15 -10.05
C ALA A 103 3.69 -17.77 -10.89
N ALA A 104 3.01 -18.76 -11.48
CA ALA A 104 1.78 -18.54 -12.25
C ALA A 104 0.67 -17.98 -11.36
N SER A 105 0.53 -18.50 -10.14
CA SER A 105 -0.47 -18.04 -9.18
C SER A 105 -0.17 -16.63 -8.66
N ILE A 106 1.08 -16.34 -8.39
CA ILE A 106 1.54 -14.99 -8.00
C ILE A 106 1.15 -13.97 -9.08
N ALA A 107 1.46 -14.27 -10.35
CA ALA A 107 1.13 -13.40 -11.47
C ALA A 107 -0.39 -13.22 -11.64
N GLN A 108 -1.16 -14.31 -11.60
CA GLN A 108 -2.62 -14.26 -11.72
C GLN A 108 -3.24 -13.39 -10.63
N VAL A 109 -2.87 -13.63 -9.37
CA VAL A 109 -3.40 -12.87 -8.22
C VAL A 109 -2.95 -11.42 -8.26
N PHE A 110 -1.73 -11.13 -8.75
CA PHE A 110 -1.28 -9.75 -8.95
C PHE A 110 -2.22 -8.98 -9.90
N PHE A 111 -2.59 -9.57 -11.04
CA PHE A 111 -3.51 -8.92 -11.98
C PHE A 111 -4.93 -8.76 -11.41
N ILE A 112 -5.43 -9.75 -10.66
CA ILE A 112 -6.72 -9.63 -9.96
C ILE A 112 -6.67 -8.48 -8.95
N THR A 113 -5.57 -8.39 -8.17
CA THR A 113 -5.35 -7.29 -7.22
C THR A 113 -5.33 -5.95 -7.93
N ALA A 114 -4.59 -5.85 -9.04
CA ALA A 114 -4.48 -4.62 -9.82
C ALA A 114 -5.84 -4.15 -10.36
N ALA A 115 -6.66 -5.07 -10.86
CA ALA A 115 -8.01 -4.76 -11.33
C ALA A 115 -8.92 -4.30 -10.19
N THR A 116 -8.89 -5.00 -9.04
CA THR A 116 -9.67 -4.63 -7.85
C THR A 116 -9.25 -3.26 -7.30
N PHE A 117 -7.93 -3.03 -7.20
CA PHE A 117 -7.36 -1.76 -6.76
C PHE A 117 -7.73 -0.60 -7.70
N ALA A 118 -7.61 -0.81 -9.01
CA ALA A 118 -7.99 0.21 -9.99
C ALA A 118 -9.48 0.56 -9.93
N GLY A 119 -10.35 -0.45 -9.78
CA GLY A 119 -11.78 -0.24 -9.60
C GLY A 119 -12.12 0.54 -8.32
N ALA A 120 -11.50 0.17 -7.19
CA ALA A 120 -11.68 0.85 -5.91
C ALA A 120 -11.16 2.31 -5.97
N SER A 121 -9.98 2.53 -6.55
CA SER A 121 -9.43 3.87 -6.75
C SER A 121 -10.32 4.73 -7.65
N LEU A 122 -10.80 4.19 -8.77
CA LEU A 122 -11.71 4.90 -9.67
C LEU A 122 -13.01 5.29 -8.96
N TYR A 123 -13.56 4.37 -8.16
CA TYR A 123 -14.73 4.67 -7.34
C TYR A 123 -14.44 5.80 -6.33
N GLY A 124 -13.34 5.71 -5.58
CA GLY A 124 -12.95 6.76 -4.62
C GLY A 124 -12.72 8.12 -5.28
N TYR A 125 -12.14 8.14 -6.50
CA TYR A 125 -11.92 9.37 -7.25
C TYR A 125 -13.20 10.03 -7.78
N THR A 126 -14.19 9.21 -8.20
CA THR A 126 -15.39 9.69 -8.91
C THR A 126 -16.60 9.87 -8.01
N THR A 127 -16.68 9.12 -6.89
CA THR A 127 -17.84 9.16 -6.01
C THR A 127 -18.07 10.54 -5.39
N LYS A 128 -19.35 10.93 -5.31
CA LYS A 128 -19.80 12.13 -4.62
C LYS A 128 -20.20 11.87 -3.16
N LYS A 129 -20.29 10.59 -2.76
CA LYS A 129 -20.59 10.23 -1.37
C LYS A 129 -19.34 10.45 -0.52
N ASP A 130 -19.51 11.02 0.65
CA ASP A 130 -18.44 11.14 1.64
C ASP A 130 -18.13 9.75 2.24
N LEU A 131 -16.90 9.31 2.04
CA LEU A 131 -16.41 8.02 2.54
C LEU A 131 -15.77 8.11 3.94
N SER A 132 -15.72 9.29 4.56
CA SER A 132 -15.03 9.51 5.85
C SER A 132 -15.56 8.61 6.97
N GLY A 133 -16.88 8.43 7.04
CA GLY A 133 -17.51 7.55 8.03
C GLY A 133 -17.14 6.08 7.82
N ILE A 134 -17.12 5.64 6.56
CA ILE A 134 -16.71 4.29 6.19
C ILE A 134 -15.21 4.12 6.45
N GLY A 135 -14.39 5.12 6.11
CA GLY A 135 -12.94 5.11 6.36
C GLY A 135 -12.61 4.87 7.84
N SER A 136 -13.28 5.57 8.75
CA SER A 136 -13.11 5.36 10.20
C SER A 136 -13.43 3.93 10.63
N PHE A 137 -14.52 3.35 10.11
CA PHE A 137 -14.89 1.95 10.36
C PHE A 137 -13.85 0.96 9.83
N LEU A 138 -13.32 1.20 8.62
CA LEU A 138 -12.31 0.35 8.00
C LEU A 138 -10.98 0.38 8.75
N ILE A 139 -10.59 1.54 9.32
CA ILE A 139 -9.39 1.66 10.16
C ILE A 139 -9.55 0.83 11.44
N VAL A 140 -10.71 0.84 12.08
CA VAL A 140 -10.98 -0.02 13.24
C VAL A 140 -10.92 -1.50 12.84
N GLY A 141 -11.51 -1.84 11.68
CA GLY A 141 -11.43 -3.19 11.12
C GLY A 141 -10.00 -3.63 10.80
N LEU A 142 -9.15 -2.72 10.30
CA LEU A 142 -7.73 -2.97 10.07
C LEU A 142 -7.01 -3.34 11.37
N ILE A 143 -7.27 -2.62 12.46
CA ILE A 143 -6.71 -2.95 13.78
C ILE A 143 -7.17 -4.35 14.20
N GLY A 144 -8.44 -4.68 13.99
CA GLY A 144 -8.98 -6.01 14.26
C GLY A 144 -8.28 -7.12 13.48
N ILE A 145 -8.01 -6.91 12.18
CA ILE A 145 -7.24 -7.86 11.34
C ILE A 145 -5.82 -8.03 11.87
N ILE A 146 -5.14 -6.95 12.24
CA ILE A 146 -3.77 -7.02 12.78
C ILE A 146 -3.76 -7.87 14.04
N ILE A 147 -4.68 -7.62 14.97
CA ILE A 147 -4.80 -8.40 16.22
C ILE A 147 -5.09 -9.87 15.90
N ALA A 148 -6.07 -10.14 15.03
CA ALA A 148 -6.43 -11.50 14.64
C ALA A 148 -5.27 -12.24 13.96
N SER A 149 -4.48 -11.54 13.14
CA SER A 149 -3.28 -12.11 12.50
C SER A 149 -2.19 -12.44 13.51
N ILE A 150 -1.95 -11.58 14.50
CA ILE A 150 -1.00 -11.85 15.60
C ILE A 150 -1.46 -13.07 16.40
N VAL A 151 -2.73 -13.13 16.77
CA VAL A 151 -3.32 -14.29 17.48
C VAL A 151 -3.16 -15.56 16.64
N ASN A 152 -3.35 -15.47 15.32
CA ASN A 152 -3.25 -16.63 14.43
C ASN A 152 -1.83 -17.17 14.28
N ILE A 153 -0.79 -16.38 14.55
CA ILE A 153 0.60 -16.87 14.60
C ILE A 153 0.73 -17.98 15.66
N PHE A 154 0.02 -17.84 16.78
CA PHE A 154 0.04 -18.81 17.88
C PHE A 154 -0.98 -19.93 17.68
N LEU A 155 -2.17 -19.63 17.16
CA LEU A 155 -3.24 -20.61 16.98
C LEU A 155 -3.04 -21.49 15.74
N GLN A 156 -2.35 -20.98 14.70
CA GLN A 156 -2.14 -21.66 13.41
C GLN A 156 -3.43 -22.21 12.79
N SER A 157 -4.55 -21.51 13.00
CA SER A 157 -5.87 -21.90 12.53
C SER A 157 -6.09 -21.50 11.07
N SER A 158 -6.30 -22.48 10.21
CA SER A 158 -6.64 -22.27 8.80
C SER A 158 -7.98 -21.56 8.63
N ALA A 159 -8.96 -21.85 9.48
CA ALA A 159 -10.26 -21.18 9.46
C ALA A 159 -10.14 -19.69 9.83
N LEU A 160 -9.32 -19.34 10.83
CA LEU A 160 -9.06 -17.96 11.19
C LEU A 160 -8.29 -17.23 10.08
N GLN A 161 -7.29 -17.89 9.47
CA GLN A 161 -6.56 -17.34 8.32
C GLN A 161 -7.50 -17.03 7.15
N PHE A 162 -8.40 -17.94 6.82
CA PHE A 162 -9.39 -17.75 5.77
C PHE A 162 -10.33 -16.57 6.07
N ALA A 163 -10.88 -16.49 7.29
CA ALA A 163 -11.74 -15.39 7.72
C ALA A 163 -11.02 -14.04 7.67
N VAL A 164 -9.79 -13.96 8.18
CA VAL A 164 -8.94 -12.75 8.14
C VAL A 164 -8.70 -12.33 6.69
N SER A 165 -8.43 -13.28 5.80
CA SER A 165 -8.18 -12.98 4.40
C SER A 165 -9.41 -12.41 3.69
N ILE A 166 -10.62 -12.97 3.91
CA ILE A 166 -11.86 -12.42 3.33
C ILE A 166 -12.14 -11.01 3.84
N ILE A 167 -12.09 -10.83 5.16
CA ILE A 167 -12.33 -9.52 5.78
C ILE A 167 -11.28 -8.52 5.32
N GLY A 168 -10.02 -8.95 5.18
CA GLY A 168 -8.92 -8.14 4.68
C GLY A 168 -9.14 -7.63 3.26
N VAL A 169 -9.63 -8.48 2.36
CA VAL A 169 -9.97 -8.05 0.98
C VAL A 169 -11.00 -6.92 1.01
N ILE A 170 -12.04 -7.05 1.83
CA ILE A 170 -13.09 -6.02 1.95
C ILE A 170 -12.49 -4.72 2.51
N ILE A 171 -11.68 -4.81 3.59
CA ILE A 171 -11.11 -3.65 4.26
C ILE A 171 -10.13 -2.92 3.34
N PHE A 172 -9.16 -3.62 2.73
CA PHE A 172 -8.15 -2.95 1.90
C PHE A 172 -8.71 -2.42 0.59
N THR A 173 -9.75 -3.06 0.03
CA THR A 173 -10.50 -2.51 -1.10
C THR A 173 -11.21 -1.21 -0.70
N GLY A 174 -11.88 -1.19 0.44
CA GLY A 174 -12.54 -0.01 0.97
C GLY A 174 -11.57 1.11 1.33
N LEU A 175 -10.43 0.79 1.98
CA LEU A 175 -9.37 1.75 2.30
C LEU A 175 -8.76 2.36 1.02
N THR A 176 -8.60 1.58 -0.05
CA THR A 176 -8.13 2.10 -1.34
C THR A 176 -9.06 3.19 -1.88
N ALA A 177 -10.37 2.97 -1.83
CA ALA A 177 -11.36 3.97 -2.25
C ALA A 177 -11.34 5.20 -1.32
N TYR A 178 -11.30 4.99 -0.02
CA TYR A 178 -11.24 6.06 0.98
C TYR A 178 -9.98 6.91 0.84
N ASP A 179 -8.79 6.29 0.76
CA ASP A 179 -7.52 7.00 0.65
C ASP A 179 -7.43 7.79 -0.65
N THR A 180 -7.97 7.25 -1.75
CA THR A 180 -8.05 7.97 -3.03
C THR A 180 -8.94 9.22 -2.91
N GLN A 181 -10.12 9.09 -2.29
CA GLN A 181 -10.99 10.24 -2.06
C GLN A 181 -10.35 11.25 -1.11
N MET A 182 -9.71 10.80 -0.04
CA MET A 182 -9.01 11.65 0.92
C MET A 182 -7.88 12.43 0.24
N ALA A 183 -7.05 11.78 -0.57
CA ALA A 183 -5.98 12.44 -1.32
C ALA A 183 -6.53 13.58 -2.19
N LYS A 184 -7.59 13.31 -2.94
CA LYS A 184 -8.29 14.31 -3.75
C LYS A 184 -8.85 15.43 -2.90
N SER A 185 -9.58 15.13 -1.82
CA SER A 185 -10.25 16.13 -0.99
C SER A 185 -9.27 17.05 -0.27
N VAL A 186 -8.16 16.50 0.26
CA VAL A 186 -7.12 17.30 0.91
C VAL A 186 -6.41 18.21 -0.10
N PHE A 187 -6.08 17.72 -1.30
CA PHE A 187 -5.54 18.57 -2.37
C PHE A 187 -6.48 19.72 -2.69
N LEU A 188 -7.78 19.46 -2.76
CA LEU A 188 -8.82 20.45 -3.07
C LEU A 188 -8.98 21.55 -2.00
N THR A 189 -8.44 21.38 -0.79
CA THR A 189 -8.45 22.47 0.22
C THR A 189 -7.57 23.65 -0.20
N GLY A 190 -6.60 23.44 -1.10
CA GLY A 190 -5.67 24.46 -1.59
C GLY A 190 -4.77 25.09 -0.52
N ARG A 191 -4.58 24.40 0.62
CA ARG A 191 -3.84 24.93 1.78
C ARG A 191 -2.35 24.61 1.76
N MET A 192 -1.91 23.70 0.88
CA MET A 192 -0.53 23.22 0.81
C MET A 192 0.28 24.04 -0.21
N GLY A 193 1.54 24.31 0.15
CA GLY A 193 2.54 24.81 -0.78
C GLY A 193 3.01 23.73 -1.77
N ALA A 194 3.83 24.09 -2.76
CA ALA A 194 4.27 23.16 -3.80
C ALA A 194 5.06 21.96 -3.23
N GLU A 195 5.99 22.22 -2.30
CA GLU A 195 6.79 21.17 -1.65
C GLU A 195 5.91 20.26 -0.77
N GLU A 196 5.00 20.85 -0.02
CA GLU A 196 4.06 20.09 0.82
C GLU A 196 3.14 19.21 -0.03
N THR A 197 2.66 19.71 -1.16
CA THR A 197 1.84 18.93 -2.10
C THR A 197 2.62 17.76 -2.68
N ALA A 198 3.89 17.97 -3.06
CA ALA A 198 4.74 16.90 -3.56
C ALA A 198 5.05 15.84 -2.49
N LYS A 199 5.31 16.27 -1.25
CA LYS A 199 5.49 15.37 -0.10
C LYS A 199 4.20 14.58 0.17
N PHE A 200 3.06 15.24 0.21
CA PHE A 200 1.76 14.62 0.43
C PHE A 200 1.41 13.57 -0.64
N ALA A 201 1.80 13.81 -1.92
CA ALA A 201 1.64 12.81 -2.97
C ALA A 201 2.39 11.51 -2.66
N ILE A 202 3.62 11.59 -2.09
CA ILE A 202 4.38 10.39 -1.68
C ILE A 202 3.74 9.72 -0.46
N GLU A 203 3.28 10.48 0.52
CA GLU A 203 2.60 9.94 1.70
C GLU A 203 1.32 9.17 1.33
N MET A 204 0.54 9.74 0.44
CA MET A 204 -0.66 9.06 -0.08
C MET A 204 -0.31 7.87 -0.99
N ALA A 205 0.79 7.96 -1.75
CA ALA A 205 1.30 6.82 -2.50
C ALA A 205 1.74 5.68 -1.59
N LEU A 206 2.33 5.98 -0.43
CA LEU A 206 2.69 4.96 0.58
C LEU A 206 1.43 4.25 1.12
N ASN A 207 0.37 4.99 1.43
CA ASN A 207 -0.90 4.41 1.88
C ASN A 207 -1.51 3.50 0.81
N LEU A 208 -1.60 3.98 -0.44
CA LEU A 208 -2.13 3.18 -1.55
C LEU A 208 -1.25 1.96 -1.85
N TYR A 209 0.07 2.10 -1.76
CA TYR A 209 1.01 1.00 -1.88
C TYR A 209 0.77 -0.07 -0.80
N LEU A 210 0.62 0.34 0.46
CA LEU A 210 0.32 -0.59 1.56
C LEU A 210 -1.03 -1.28 1.36
N ASN A 211 -2.06 -0.55 0.93
CA ASN A 211 -3.37 -1.13 0.62
C ASN A 211 -3.24 -2.19 -0.50
N PHE A 212 -2.48 -1.90 -1.55
CA PHE A 212 -2.24 -2.85 -2.64
C PHE A 212 -1.53 -4.11 -2.16
N ILE A 213 -0.41 -3.96 -1.43
CA ILE A 213 0.38 -5.10 -0.95
C ILE A 213 -0.43 -5.98 0.00
N ASN A 214 -1.18 -5.37 0.92
CA ASN A 214 -2.03 -6.13 1.84
C ASN A 214 -3.19 -6.82 1.10
N LEU A 215 -3.85 -6.12 0.17
CA LEU A 215 -4.89 -6.71 -0.68
C LEU A 215 -4.34 -7.91 -1.48
N PHE A 216 -3.15 -7.76 -2.07
CA PHE A 216 -2.46 -8.82 -2.80
C PHE A 216 -2.18 -10.03 -1.90
N GLN A 217 -1.67 -9.82 -0.69
CA GLN A 217 -1.38 -10.91 0.25
C GLN A 217 -2.67 -11.63 0.70
N MET A 218 -3.76 -10.89 0.96
CA MET A 218 -5.05 -11.48 1.31
C MET A 218 -5.64 -12.29 0.16
N LEU A 219 -5.61 -11.76 -1.06
CA LEU A 219 -6.06 -12.49 -2.25
C LEU A 219 -5.16 -13.69 -2.55
N LEU A 220 -3.85 -13.58 -2.38
CA LEU A 220 -2.92 -14.69 -2.57
C LEU A 220 -3.17 -15.81 -1.54
N SER A 221 -3.49 -15.45 -0.30
CA SER A 221 -3.88 -16.42 0.73
C SER A 221 -5.18 -17.18 0.39
N LEU A 222 -6.11 -16.54 -0.34
CA LEU A 222 -7.40 -17.13 -0.72
C LEU A 222 -7.36 -17.91 -2.03
N LEU A 223 -6.63 -17.41 -3.01
CA LEU A 223 -6.69 -17.87 -4.40
C LEU A 223 -5.39 -18.53 -4.86
N GLY A 224 -4.30 -18.37 -4.08
CA GLY A 224 -2.97 -18.84 -4.47
C GLY A 224 -2.82 -20.35 -4.37
N ASN A 225 -2.26 -20.96 -5.40
CA ASN A 225 -1.83 -22.34 -5.40
C ASN A 225 -0.45 -22.44 -4.74
N ARG A 226 -0.37 -23.24 -3.68
CA ARG A 226 0.90 -23.52 -2.97
C ARG A 226 1.66 -24.63 -3.68
N GLU A 227 2.98 -24.52 -3.68
CA GLU A 227 3.89 -25.59 -4.12
C GLU A 227 3.95 -26.73 -3.10
#